data_99081198f6aca85894f228ae117a58fe
#
_entry.id   99081198f6aca85894f228ae117a58fe
#
_cell.length_a   1.000
_cell.length_b   1.000
_cell.length_c   1.000
_cell.angle_alpha   90.00
_cell.angle_beta   90.00
_cell.angle_gamma   90.00
#
_symmetry.space_group_name_H-M   'P 1'
#
loop_
_entity.id
_entity.type
_entity.pdbx_description
1 polymer ?
#
loop_
_entity_poly.entity_id
_entity_poly.type
_entity_poly.pdbx_seq_one_letter_code
_entity_poly.pdbx_strand_id
1 'polypeptide(L)'
;MTDDIEGLTGADATRHAWDAEAAAFDDEPDHGLRDPQVRRAWADRLVSWLPARASDVLDLGCGTGSLSLLASEQGHRVIGVDLSPAMVDLARAKLAGRDAVFLVGDATAPPVGEQRFDVVLVRHVLWALPDPGRALRHWRELVRPGGRLVLIEGVWGTISPVGVPADRLTELLAPLAGDVRVERLSQDAPLWGKEVADERYAVVALV
;
A
#
# COMPACT_ATOMS: atom_id res chain seq x y z
N MET A 1 27.21 -16.33 11.20
CA MET A 1 26.34 -15.13 11.39
C MET A 1 24.88 -15.58 11.16
N THR A 2 24.45 -16.56 11.96
CA THR A 2 23.11 -17.22 11.86
C THR A 2 22.44 -17.36 13.22
N ASP A 3 23.03 -16.75 14.29
CA ASP A 3 22.57 -16.97 15.67
C ASP A 3 21.63 -15.88 16.23
N ASP A 4 21.31 -14.79 15.47
CA ASP A 4 20.52 -13.66 15.98
C ASP A 4 19.01 -13.75 15.66
N ILE A 5 18.53 -14.81 15.02
CA ILE A 5 17.12 -14.94 14.59
C ILE A 5 16.29 -15.77 15.57
N GLU A 6 16.90 -16.59 16.43
CA GLU A 6 16.20 -17.42 17.43
C GLU A 6 15.80 -16.57 18.65
N GLY A 7 14.66 -15.87 18.56
CA GLY A 7 14.08 -15.11 19.68
C GLY A 7 13.25 -13.90 19.27
N LEU A 8 13.20 -13.59 17.97
CA LEU A 8 12.38 -12.49 17.47
C LEU A 8 10.89 -12.83 17.50
N THR A 9 10.05 -11.86 17.86
CA THR A 9 8.61 -11.99 17.64
C THR A 9 8.33 -12.05 16.14
N GLY A 10 7.16 -12.59 15.73
CA GLY A 10 6.79 -12.65 14.30
C GLY A 10 6.86 -11.27 13.62
N ALA A 11 6.50 -10.20 14.32
CA ALA A 11 6.57 -8.82 13.82
C ALA A 11 8.03 -8.33 13.67
N ASP A 12 8.91 -8.68 14.59
CA ASP A 12 10.35 -8.34 14.51
C ASP A 12 11.02 -9.06 13.36
N ALA A 13 10.72 -10.34 13.15
CA ALA A 13 11.24 -11.10 12.02
C ALA A 13 10.78 -10.51 10.67
N THR A 14 9.52 -10.13 10.56
CA THR A 14 8.96 -9.46 9.37
C THR A 14 9.66 -8.12 9.13
N ARG A 15 9.85 -7.32 10.17
CA ARG A 15 10.57 -6.04 10.08
C ARG A 15 11.99 -6.22 9.55
N HIS A 16 12.76 -7.15 10.11
CA HIS A 16 14.13 -7.43 9.68
C HIS A 16 14.20 -7.90 8.22
N ALA A 17 13.23 -8.70 7.78
CA ALA A 17 13.15 -9.12 6.39
C ALA A 17 12.98 -7.91 5.44
N TRP A 18 12.04 -6.99 5.75
CA TRP A 18 11.84 -5.79 4.95
C TRP A 18 13.00 -4.80 5.03
N ASP A 19 13.67 -4.68 6.18
CA ASP A 19 14.89 -3.86 6.30
C ASP A 19 16.00 -4.38 5.36
N ALA A 20 16.16 -5.69 5.24
CA ALA A 20 17.14 -6.29 4.35
C ALA A 20 16.82 -6.06 2.85
N GLU A 21 15.55 -6.05 2.50
CA GLU A 21 15.07 -5.85 1.12
C GLU A 21 15.08 -4.36 0.69
N ALA A 22 15.12 -3.43 1.63
CA ALA A 22 14.90 -2.00 1.37
C ALA A 22 15.85 -1.42 0.30
N ALA A 23 17.13 -1.80 0.32
CA ALA A 23 18.13 -1.26 -0.59
C ALA A 23 17.87 -1.63 -2.06
N ALA A 24 17.30 -2.81 -2.34
CA ALA A 24 17.00 -3.31 -3.66
C ALA A 24 15.52 -3.16 -4.05
N PHE A 25 14.66 -2.73 -3.12
CA PHE A 25 13.21 -2.71 -3.31
C PHE A 25 12.77 -1.90 -4.54
N ASP A 26 13.41 -0.79 -4.81
CA ASP A 26 13.13 0.08 -5.95
C ASP A 26 13.69 -0.46 -7.29
N ASP A 27 14.38 -1.58 -7.31
CA ASP A 27 14.91 -2.17 -8.55
C ASP A 27 13.81 -2.90 -9.35
N GLU A 28 12.76 -3.37 -8.67
CA GLU A 28 11.56 -3.86 -9.35
C GLU A 28 10.79 -2.69 -10.00
N PRO A 29 10.38 -2.84 -11.29
CA PRO A 29 9.79 -1.75 -12.06
C PRO A 29 8.56 -1.12 -11.40
N ASP A 30 7.68 -1.95 -10.85
CA ASP A 30 6.43 -1.51 -10.23
C ASP A 30 6.61 -1.05 -8.76
N HIS A 31 7.76 -1.28 -8.13
CA HIS A 31 8.07 -0.76 -6.80
C HIS A 31 8.73 0.62 -6.88
N GLY A 32 9.86 0.72 -7.58
CA GLY A 32 10.64 1.96 -7.66
C GLY A 32 10.04 3.02 -8.58
N LEU A 33 9.23 2.61 -9.54
CA LEU A 33 8.63 3.48 -10.56
C LEU A 33 9.67 4.35 -11.27
N ARG A 34 10.87 3.78 -11.52
CA ARG A 34 11.97 4.48 -12.18
C ARG A 34 11.76 4.57 -13.70
N ASP A 35 11.11 3.57 -14.28
CA ASP A 35 10.71 3.60 -15.69
C ASP A 35 9.60 4.64 -15.89
N PRO A 36 9.78 5.62 -16.82
CA PRO A 36 8.78 6.66 -17.04
C PRO A 36 7.42 6.17 -17.50
N GLN A 37 7.35 5.03 -18.22
CA GLN A 37 6.08 4.47 -18.69
C GLN A 37 5.34 3.81 -17.54
N VAL A 38 6.02 3.00 -16.74
CA VAL A 38 5.47 2.39 -15.51
C VAL A 38 4.99 3.48 -14.55
N ARG A 39 5.84 4.48 -14.29
CA ARG A 39 5.50 5.61 -13.43
C ARG A 39 4.25 6.34 -13.90
N ARG A 40 4.14 6.62 -15.20
CA ARG A 40 2.97 7.30 -15.78
C ARG A 40 1.71 6.45 -15.63
N ALA A 41 1.79 5.15 -15.91
CA ALA A 41 0.65 4.24 -15.76
C ALA A 41 0.12 4.25 -14.31
N TRP A 42 1.00 4.18 -13.31
CA TRP A 42 0.61 4.28 -11.89
C TRP A 42 0.05 5.67 -11.54
N ALA A 43 0.64 6.75 -12.04
CA ALA A 43 0.13 8.11 -11.83
C ALA A 43 -1.30 8.27 -12.37
N ASP A 44 -1.57 7.79 -13.58
CA ASP A 44 -2.89 7.85 -14.22
C ASP A 44 -3.92 7.02 -13.43
N ARG A 45 -3.53 5.86 -12.90
CA ARG A 45 -4.40 5.05 -12.03
C ARG A 45 -4.71 5.77 -10.72
N LEU A 46 -3.72 6.34 -10.04
CA LEU A 46 -3.95 7.10 -8.83
C LEU A 46 -4.90 8.28 -9.03
N VAL A 47 -4.79 9.02 -10.14
CA VAL A 47 -5.76 10.09 -10.50
C VAL A 47 -7.20 9.55 -10.54
N SER A 48 -7.41 8.31 -11.01
CA SER A 48 -8.75 7.72 -11.08
C SER A 48 -9.28 7.20 -9.73
N TRP A 49 -8.38 6.86 -8.81
CA TRP A 49 -8.73 6.28 -7.51
C TRP A 49 -8.81 7.32 -6.39
N LEU A 50 -7.98 8.36 -6.47
CA LEU A 50 -7.94 9.42 -5.47
C LEU A 50 -9.00 10.52 -5.77
N PRO A 51 -9.41 11.32 -4.77
CA PRO A 51 -10.27 12.47 -5.00
C PRO A 51 -9.58 13.51 -5.91
N ALA A 52 -10.33 14.17 -6.79
CA ALA A 52 -9.78 15.23 -7.65
C ALA A 52 -9.33 16.50 -6.88
N ARG A 53 -9.78 16.68 -5.63
CA ARG A 53 -9.35 17.77 -4.74
C ARG A 53 -8.15 17.36 -3.91
N ALA A 54 -7.34 18.31 -3.48
CA ALA A 54 -6.30 18.08 -2.47
C ALA A 54 -6.90 17.41 -1.23
N SER A 55 -6.31 16.30 -0.81
CA SER A 55 -6.87 15.42 0.21
C SER A 55 -5.78 14.90 1.14
N ASP A 56 -6.18 14.46 2.34
CA ASP A 56 -5.31 13.79 3.28
C ASP A 56 -5.28 12.28 2.95
N VAL A 57 -4.11 11.76 2.63
CA VAL A 57 -3.88 10.35 2.29
C VAL A 57 -3.02 9.69 3.35
N LEU A 58 -3.50 8.56 3.88
CA LEU A 58 -2.71 7.65 4.71
C LEU A 58 -2.27 6.47 3.83
N ASP A 59 -0.97 6.31 3.63
CA ASP A 59 -0.36 5.23 2.86
C ASP A 59 0.21 4.17 3.82
N LEU A 60 -0.48 3.04 3.96
CA LEU A 60 -0.12 1.97 4.90
C LEU A 60 0.71 0.89 4.21
N GLY A 61 1.87 0.59 4.75
CA GLY A 61 2.91 -0.19 4.09
C GLY A 61 3.50 0.60 2.93
N CYS A 62 3.84 1.87 3.18
CA CYS A 62 4.27 2.79 2.14
C CYS A 62 5.60 2.40 1.46
N GLY A 63 6.35 1.45 2.02
CA GLY A 63 7.67 1.04 1.54
C GLY A 63 8.59 2.25 1.36
N THR A 64 9.27 2.34 0.24
CA THR A 64 10.15 3.46 -0.12
C THR A 64 9.39 4.72 -0.56
N GLY A 65 8.05 4.77 -0.44
CA GLY A 65 7.23 5.95 -0.70
C GLY A 65 6.92 6.23 -2.18
N SER A 66 6.98 5.25 -3.07
CA SER A 66 6.75 5.51 -4.51
C SER A 66 5.33 5.95 -4.83
N LEU A 67 4.28 5.31 -4.24
CA LEU A 67 2.90 5.77 -4.41
C LEU A 67 2.63 7.07 -3.63
N SER A 68 3.21 7.20 -2.44
CA SER A 68 3.21 8.46 -1.66
C SER A 68 3.74 9.64 -2.49
N LEU A 69 4.83 9.43 -3.25
CA LEU A 69 5.40 10.44 -4.13
C LEU A 69 4.42 10.85 -5.22
N LEU A 70 3.80 9.88 -5.91
CA LEU A 70 2.80 10.18 -6.94
C LEU A 70 1.59 10.91 -6.39
N ALA A 71 1.08 10.50 -5.22
CA ALA A 71 -0.02 11.20 -4.56
C ALA A 71 0.35 12.64 -4.18
N SER A 72 1.56 12.86 -3.66
CA SER A 72 2.08 14.20 -3.35
C SER A 72 2.25 15.08 -4.61
N GLU A 73 2.66 14.51 -5.73
CA GLU A 73 2.74 15.21 -7.03
C GLU A 73 1.36 15.62 -7.58
N GLN A 74 0.32 14.90 -7.19
CA GLN A 74 -1.08 15.22 -7.51
C GLN A 74 -1.70 16.24 -6.52
N GLY A 75 -0.90 16.76 -5.58
CA GLY A 75 -1.32 17.80 -4.63
C GLY A 75 -1.97 17.28 -3.35
N HIS A 76 -1.85 16.00 -3.04
CA HIS A 76 -2.32 15.44 -1.78
C HIS A 76 -1.28 15.60 -0.68
N ARG A 77 -1.74 15.70 0.58
CA ARG A 77 -0.91 15.60 1.78
C ARG A 77 -0.83 14.13 2.19
N VAL A 78 0.37 13.64 2.43
CA VAL A 78 0.58 12.21 2.66
C VAL A 78 1.17 11.95 4.05
N ILE A 79 0.57 11.00 4.78
CA ILE A 79 1.23 10.31 5.89
C ILE A 79 1.48 8.87 5.45
N GLY A 80 2.75 8.47 5.38
CA GLY A 80 3.15 7.10 5.09
C GLY A 80 3.52 6.38 6.39
N VAL A 81 3.11 5.13 6.50
CA VAL A 81 3.48 4.25 7.63
C VAL A 81 4.05 2.96 7.08
N ASP A 82 5.22 2.57 7.57
CA ASP A 82 5.83 1.28 7.24
C ASP A 82 6.45 0.63 8.47
N LEU A 83 6.47 -0.69 8.51
CA LEU A 83 7.05 -1.45 9.61
C LEU A 83 8.58 -1.34 9.62
N SER A 84 9.21 -1.18 8.46
CA SER A 84 10.66 -1.12 8.27
C SER A 84 11.19 0.31 8.42
N PRO A 85 12.06 0.58 9.40
CA PRO A 85 12.80 1.84 9.49
C PRO A 85 13.59 2.17 8.22
N ALA A 86 14.21 1.17 7.58
CA ALA A 86 14.99 1.37 6.36
C ALA A 86 14.12 1.84 5.19
N MET A 87 12.92 1.28 5.02
CA MET A 87 11.93 1.75 4.04
C MET A 87 11.51 3.20 4.31
N VAL A 88 11.19 3.51 5.58
CA VAL A 88 10.78 4.85 6.00
C VAL A 88 11.86 5.88 5.72
N ASP A 89 13.14 5.57 5.96
CA ASP A 89 14.23 6.49 5.69
C ASP A 89 14.41 6.75 4.18
N LEU A 90 14.22 5.74 3.33
CA LEU A 90 14.20 5.91 1.87
C LEU A 90 13.01 6.75 1.42
N ALA A 91 11.81 6.55 2.00
CA ALA A 91 10.64 7.35 1.71
C ALA A 91 10.84 8.83 2.10
N ARG A 92 11.41 9.09 3.27
CA ARG A 92 11.78 10.46 3.72
C ARG A 92 12.75 11.13 2.76
N ALA A 93 13.77 10.41 2.31
CA ALA A 93 14.74 10.92 1.35
C ALA A 93 14.08 11.20 -0.01
N LYS A 94 13.23 10.29 -0.51
CA LYS A 94 12.53 10.39 -1.79
C LYS A 94 11.56 11.57 -1.83
N LEU A 95 10.89 11.89 -0.72
CA LEU A 95 9.90 12.97 -0.62
C LEU A 95 10.43 14.22 0.13
N ALA A 96 11.73 14.38 0.25
CA ALA A 96 12.31 15.54 0.91
C ALA A 96 11.80 16.85 0.28
N GLY A 97 11.29 17.77 1.12
CA GLY A 97 10.74 19.07 0.69
C GLY A 97 9.29 19.05 0.20
N ARG A 98 8.60 17.89 0.29
CA ARG A 98 7.17 17.76 -0.02
C ARG A 98 6.32 17.77 1.26
N ASP A 99 5.01 18.00 1.10
CA ASP A 99 4.03 17.89 2.19
C ASP A 99 3.71 16.41 2.47
N ALA A 100 4.69 15.73 3.05
CA ALA A 100 4.62 14.32 3.38
C ALA A 100 5.37 14.01 4.69
N VAL A 101 4.81 13.12 5.51
CA VAL A 101 5.37 12.65 6.78
C VAL A 101 5.43 11.13 6.75
N PHE A 102 6.56 10.55 7.23
CA PHE A 102 6.74 9.10 7.27
C PHE A 102 7.04 8.63 8.69
N LEU A 103 6.29 7.62 9.14
CA LEU A 103 6.32 7.06 10.48
C LEU A 103 6.67 5.56 10.42
N VAL A 104 7.52 5.12 11.32
CA VAL A 104 7.72 3.68 11.54
C VAL A 104 6.58 3.16 12.39
N GLY A 105 5.87 2.13 11.93
CA GLY A 105 4.73 1.57 12.64
C GLY A 105 4.09 0.38 11.94
N ASP A 106 3.24 -0.32 12.70
CA ASP A 106 2.46 -1.44 12.20
C ASP A 106 1.19 -0.91 11.48
N ALA A 107 1.00 -1.35 10.23
CA ALA A 107 -0.18 -1.01 9.45
C ALA A 107 -1.50 -1.46 10.10
N THR A 108 -1.49 -2.48 10.98
CA THR A 108 -2.69 -2.92 11.71
C THR A 108 -3.09 -1.97 12.84
N ALA A 109 -2.15 -1.14 13.33
CA ALA A 109 -2.35 -0.15 14.38
C ALA A 109 -1.43 1.07 14.12
N PRO A 110 -1.66 1.82 13.03
CA PRO A 110 -0.74 2.89 12.63
C PRO A 110 -0.68 4.00 13.69
N PRO A 111 0.51 4.57 13.95
CA PRO A 111 0.71 5.57 15.01
C PRO A 111 0.22 6.97 14.61
N VAL A 112 -1.02 7.06 14.15
CA VAL A 112 -1.65 8.31 13.64
C VAL A 112 -2.64 8.94 14.65
N GLY A 113 -2.80 8.33 15.82
CA GLY A 113 -3.70 8.82 16.87
C GLY A 113 -5.16 8.89 16.41
N GLU A 114 -5.83 10.00 16.69
CA GLU A 114 -7.23 10.20 16.32
C GLU A 114 -7.42 10.84 14.93
N GLN A 115 -6.35 10.94 14.14
CA GLN A 115 -6.44 11.52 12.81
C GLN A 115 -7.35 10.69 11.91
N ARG A 116 -8.00 11.38 10.97
CA ARG A 116 -8.86 10.78 9.94
C ARG A 116 -8.45 11.30 8.59
N PHE A 117 -8.61 10.49 7.57
CA PHE A 117 -8.09 10.72 6.23
C PHE A 117 -9.23 10.70 5.20
N ASP A 118 -9.03 11.38 4.10
CA ASP A 118 -9.94 11.28 2.95
C ASP A 118 -9.73 9.95 2.21
N VAL A 119 -8.49 9.43 2.27
CA VAL A 119 -8.10 8.17 1.65
C VAL A 119 -7.19 7.38 2.58
N VAL A 120 -7.45 6.08 2.71
CA VAL A 120 -6.46 5.10 3.17
C VAL A 120 -6.04 4.29 1.95
N LEU A 121 -4.77 4.43 1.57
CA LEU A 121 -4.13 3.75 0.46
C LEU A 121 -3.30 2.58 1.00
N VAL A 122 -3.44 1.41 0.39
CA VAL A 122 -2.70 0.21 0.78
C VAL A 122 -2.29 -0.55 -0.47
N ARG A 123 -1.03 -0.95 -0.54
CA ARG A 123 -0.55 -1.76 -1.66
C ARG A 123 0.28 -2.93 -1.16
N HIS A 124 -0.16 -4.15 -1.49
CA HIS A 124 0.56 -5.40 -1.21
C HIS A 124 0.89 -5.62 0.28
N VAL A 125 -0.03 -5.27 1.17
CA VAL A 125 0.14 -5.39 2.63
C VAL A 125 -0.84 -6.39 3.24
N LEU A 126 -2.08 -6.38 2.77
CA LEU A 126 -3.18 -7.11 3.39
C LEU A 126 -2.92 -8.63 3.47
N TRP A 127 -2.25 -9.17 2.45
CA TRP A 127 -1.89 -10.58 2.36
C TRP A 127 -0.92 -11.04 3.47
N ALA A 128 -0.09 -10.12 3.98
CA ALA A 128 0.90 -10.41 5.01
C ALA A 128 0.34 -10.29 6.43
N LEU A 129 -0.89 -9.81 6.59
CA LEU A 129 -1.49 -9.57 7.90
C LEU A 129 -2.14 -10.84 8.46
N PRO A 130 -1.99 -11.09 9.78
CA PRO A 130 -2.60 -12.26 10.43
C PRO A 130 -4.13 -12.27 10.38
N ASP A 131 -4.76 -11.09 10.44
CA ASP A 131 -6.22 -10.92 10.40
C ASP A 131 -6.58 -9.74 9.47
N PRO A 132 -6.72 -9.99 8.16
CA PRO A 132 -7.12 -8.97 7.19
C PRO A 132 -8.46 -8.30 7.51
N GLY A 133 -9.42 -9.07 8.03
CA GLY A 133 -10.74 -8.54 8.36
C GLY A 133 -10.69 -7.53 9.51
N ARG A 134 -9.87 -7.78 10.53
CA ARG A 134 -9.65 -6.84 11.62
C ARG A 134 -8.94 -5.56 11.13
N ALA A 135 -7.93 -5.71 10.31
CA ALA A 135 -7.22 -4.58 9.72
C ALA A 135 -8.17 -3.68 8.91
N LEU A 136 -8.99 -4.26 8.04
CA LEU A 136 -9.97 -3.53 7.23
C LEU A 136 -11.00 -2.77 8.08
N ARG A 137 -11.49 -3.36 9.16
CA ARG A 137 -12.40 -2.66 10.10
C ARG A 137 -11.72 -1.45 10.73
N HIS A 138 -10.47 -1.60 11.18
CA HIS A 138 -9.72 -0.51 11.76
C HIS A 138 -9.40 0.58 10.72
N TRP A 139 -8.95 0.20 9.53
CA TRP A 139 -8.68 1.17 8.45
C TRP A 139 -9.93 1.95 8.02
N ARG A 140 -11.09 1.28 8.02
CA ARG A 140 -12.37 1.97 7.77
C ARG A 140 -12.63 3.08 8.80
N GLU A 141 -12.27 2.87 10.09
CA GLU A 141 -12.44 3.87 11.14
C GLU A 141 -11.50 5.08 10.96
N LEU A 142 -10.38 4.90 10.26
CA LEU A 142 -9.45 5.98 9.92
C LEU A 142 -9.94 6.84 8.74
N VAL A 143 -10.93 6.38 7.98
CA VAL A 143 -11.49 7.12 6.85
C VAL A 143 -12.59 8.07 7.32
N ARG A 144 -12.55 9.31 6.84
CA ARG A 144 -13.63 10.30 7.05
C ARG A 144 -14.92 9.85 6.36
N PRO A 145 -16.10 10.25 6.84
CA PRO A 145 -17.34 10.04 6.09
C PRO A 145 -17.24 10.60 4.65
N GLY A 146 -17.60 9.78 3.66
CA GLY A 146 -17.46 10.10 2.24
C GLY A 146 -16.03 9.96 1.68
N GLY A 147 -15.09 9.48 2.48
CA GLY A 147 -13.75 9.09 2.03
C GLY A 147 -13.73 7.67 1.46
N ARG A 148 -12.53 7.11 1.27
CA ARG A 148 -12.39 5.81 0.63
C ARG A 148 -11.19 5.02 1.10
N LEU A 149 -11.31 3.69 0.98
CA LEU A 149 -10.19 2.77 0.97
C LEU A 149 -9.78 2.51 -0.48
N VAL A 150 -8.49 2.58 -0.77
CA VAL A 150 -7.88 2.19 -2.06
C VAL A 150 -6.91 1.06 -1.77
N LEU A 151 -7.27 -0.15 -2.17
CA LEU A 151 -6.53 -1.36 -1.84
C LEU A 151 -6.03 -2.00 -3.13
N ILE A 152 -4.72 -2.13 -3.28
CA ILE A 152 -4.07 -2.73 -4.44
C ILE A 152 -3.45 -4.04 -3.98
N GLU A 153 -3.98 -5.15 -4.50
CA GLU A 153 -3.61 -6.49 -4.07
C GLU A 153 -3.54 -7.48 -5.24
N GLY A 154 -3.21 -8.71 -4.95
CA GLY A 154 -3.14 -9.77 -5.94
C GLY A 154 -3.03 -11.15 -5.31
N VAL A 155 -2.85 -12.14 -6.19
CA VAL A 155 -2.48 -13.51 -5.83
C VAL A 155 -1.27 -13.88 -6.67
N TRP A 156 -0.13 -14.05 -6.00
CA TRP A 156 1.16 -14.29 -6.65
C TRP A 156 1.54 -15.76 -6.61
N GLY A 157 2.12 -16.25 -7.70
CA GLY A 157 2.60 -17.60 -7.85
C GLY A 157 1.52 -18.58 -8.28
N THR A 158 1.95 -19.58 -9.05
CA THR A 158 1.06 -20.59 -9.65
C THR A 158 1.07 -21.94 -8.90
N ILE A 159 2.17 -22.25 -8.21
CA ILE A 159 2.35 -23.54 -7.51
C ILE A 159 1.92 -23.44 -6.03
N SER A 160 2.28 -22.34 -5.39
CA SER A 160 1.90 -22.02 -4.01
C SER A 160 1.44 -20.56 -3.97
N PRO A 161 0.19 -20.29 -4.37
CA PRO A 161 -0.30 -18.93 -4.49
C PRO A 161 -0.35 -18.26 -3.11
N VAL A 162 0.20 -17.04 -3.06
CA VAL A 162 0.19 -16.16 -1.88
C VAL A 162 -0.54 -14.89 -2.24
N GLY A 163 -1.44 -14.45 -1.40
CA GLY A 163 -2.18 -13.21 -1.65
C GLY A 163 -3.64 -13.30 -1.19
N VAL A 164 -4.40 -12.26 -1.51
CA VAL A 164 -5.83 -12.18 -1.25
C VAL A 164 -6.56 -12.13 -2.59
N PRO A 165 -7.43 -13.10 -2.92
CA PRO A 165 -8.25 -13.02 -4.12
C PRO A 165 -9.23 -11.84 -4.08
N ALA A 166 -9.53 -11.22 -5.22
CA ALA A 166 -10.41 -10.06 -5.30
C ALA A 166 -11.81 -10.33 -4.72
N ASP A 167 -12.36 -11.51 -5.00
CA ASP A 167 -13.68 -11.89 -4.48
C ASP A 167 -13.67 -11.96 -2.95
N ARG A 168 -12.59 -12.52 -2.37
CA ARG A 168 -12.41 -12.58 -0.92
C ARG A 168 -12.29 -11.18 -0.30
N LEU A 169 -11.53 -10.28 -0.92
CA LEU A 169 -11.42 -8.89 -0.45
C LEU A 169 -12.78 -8.17 -0.53
N THR A 170 -13.52 -8.38 -1.60
CA THR A 170 -14.86 -7.81 -1.77
C THR A 170 -15.84 -8.28 -0.69
N GLU A 171 -15.84 -9.58 -0.35
CA GLU A 171 -16.64 -10.13 0.75
C GLU A 171 -16.31 -9.46 2.10
N LEU A 172 -15.01 -9.25 2.38
CA LEU A 172 -14.57 -8.59 3.61
C LEU A 172 -14.98 -7.11 3.66
N LEU A 173 -15.06 -6.43 2.53
CA LEU A 173 -15.42 -5.02 2.43
C LEU A 173 -16.94 -4.78 2.41
N ALA A 174 -17.74 -5.74 1.98
CA ALA A 174 -19.18 -5.59 1.85
C ALA A 174 -19.89 -5.03 3.11
N PRO A 175 -19.54 -5.42 4.35
CA PRO A 175 -20.15 -4.85 5.55
C PRO A 175 -19.55 -3.50 5.97
N LEU A 176 -18.48 -3.03 5.32
CA LEU A 176 -17.68 -1.88 5.76
C LEU A 176 -17.85 -0.64 4.87
N ALA A 177 -18.29 -0.82 3.63
CA ALA A 177 -18.38 0.23 2.62
C ALA A 177 -19.73 0.22 1.89
N GLY A 178 -20.18 1.40 1.47
CA GLY A 178 -21.44 1.55 0.74
C GLY A 178 -21.34 1.20 -0.74
N ASP A 179 -20.19 1.41 -1.35
CA ASP A 179 -19.91 1.08 -2.76
C ASP A 179 -18.49 0.50 -2.86
N VAL A 180 -18.38 -0.63 -3.56
CA VAL A 180 -17.10 -1.35 -3.73
C VAL A 180 -16.88 -1.61 -5.22
N ARG A 181 -15.90 -0.94 -5.81
CA ARG A 181 -15.50 -1.13 -7.20
C ARG A 181 -14.20 -1.90 -7.28
N VAL A 182 -14.21 -2.99 -8.02
CA VAL A 182 -13.01 -3.80 -8.34
C VAL A 182 -12.54 -3.47 -9.75
N GLU A 183 -11.25 -3.25 -9.90
CA GLU A 183 -10.58 -3.03 -11.18
C GLU A 183 -9.50 -4.08 -11.38
N ARG A 184 -9.61 -4.89 -12.42
CA ARG A 184 -8.63 -5.93 -12.77
C ARG A 184 -7.44 -5.28 -13.46
N LEU A 185 -6.23 -5.56 -12.98
CA LEU A 185 -4.99 -4.92 -13.45
C LEU A 185 -3.99 -5.91 -14.08
N SER A 186 -4.28 -7.20 -14.08
CA SER A 186 -3.37 -8.22 -14.62
C SER A 186 -2.98 -7.99 -16.09
N GLN A 187 -3.92 -7.47 -16.88
CA GLN A 187 -3.69 -7.22 -18.32
C GLN A 187 -3.09 -5.84 -18.63
N ASP A 188 -2.84 -5.03 -17.61
CA ASP A 188 -2.26 -3.70 -17.76
C ASP A 188 -0.72 -3.76 -17.61
N ALA A 189 -0.06 -4.37 -18.60
CA ALA A 189 1.38 -4.58 -18.60
C ALA A 189 2.21 -3.31 -18.29
N PRO A 190 1.81 -2.10 -18.73
CA PRO A 190 2.49 -0.87 -18.36
C PRO A 190 2.60 -0.63 -16.85
N LEU A 191 1.66 -1.10 -16.01
CA LEU A 191 1.76 -0.96 -14.56
C LEU A 191 2.91 -1.78 -13.96
N TRP A 192 3.21 -2.91 -14.57
CA TRP A 192 4.15 -3.90 -14.02
C TRP A 192 5.53 -3.86 -14.69
N GLY A 193 5.65 -3.11 -15.82
CA GLY A 193 6.85 -3.12 -16.67
C GLY A 193 7.09 -4.46 -17.39
N LYS A 194 6.15 -5.39 -17.28
CA LYS A 194 6.16 -6.74 -17.87
C LYS A 194 4.74 -7.29 -17.97
N GLU A 195 4.55 -8.33 -18.76
CA GLU A 195 3.31 -9.12 -18.70
C GLU A 195 3.27 -9.92 -17.39
N VAL A 196 2.09 -9.97 -16.77
CA VAL A 196 1.84 -10.78 -15.56
C VAL A 196 0.66 -11.71 -15.82
N ALA A 197 0.78 -12.96 -15.37
CA ALA A 197 -0.25 -13.99 -15.55
C ALA A 197 -1.08 -14.21 -14.27
N ASP A 198 -0.59 -13.73 -13.14
CA ASP A 198 -1.24 -13.85 -11.84
C ASP A 198 -2.31 -12.76 -11.64
N GLU A 199 -3.16 -12.96 -10.65
CA GLU A 199 -4.23 -12.01 -10.35
C GLU A 199 -3.66 -10.73 -9.76
N ARG A 200 -3.98 -9.58 -10.38
CA ARG A 200 -3.66 -8.24 -9.89
C ARG A 200 -4.89 -7.35 -10.01
N TYR A 201 -5.20 -6.61 -8.97
CA TYR A 201 -6.39 -5.79 -8.95
C TYR A 201 -6.26 -4.61 -7.98
N ALA A 202 -7.12 -3.61 -8.17
CA ALA A 202 -7.37 -2.57 -7.20
C ALA A 202 -8.84 -2.62 -6.76
N VAL A 203 -9.09 -2.25 -5.51
CA VAL A 203 -10.43 -2.04 -4.97
C VAL A 203 -10.52 -0.60 -4.47
N VAL A 204 -11.56 0.11 -4.92
CA VAL A 204 -11.94 1.41 -4.38
C VAL A 204 -13.27 1.22 -3.65
N ALA A 205 -13.24 1.39 -2.32
CA ALA A 205 -14.40 1.21 -1.46
C ALA A 205 -14.78 2.55 -0.79
N LEU A 206 -15.98 3.07 -1.06
CA LEU A 206 -16.49 4.32 -0.49
C LEU A 206 -17.08 4.08 0.91
N VAL A 207 -16.72 4.92 1.89
CA VAL A 207 -17.05 4.79 3.30
C VAL A 207 -18.07 5.84 3.75
#